data_a4edd752d34bc7e3bf1878f4977b41bb
#
_entry.id   a4edd752d34bc7e3bf1878f4977b41bb
#
_cell.length_a   1.000
_cell.length_b   1.000
_cell.length_c   1.000
_cell.angle_alpha   90.00
_cell.angle_beta   90.00
_cell.angle_gamma   90.00
#
_symmetry.space_group_name_H-M   'P 1'
#
loop_
_entity.id
_entity.type
_entity.pdbx_description
1 polymer ?
#
loop_
_entity_poly.entity_id
_entity_poly.type
_entity_poly.pdbx_seq_one_letter_code
_entity_poly.pdbx_strand_id
1 'polypeptide(L)'
;MERKLVGKLPIATKGFTLVEVVVVLLLLTLSFMVFLKALNTGKRVRVNSEIRTIQGVILNSIQNEIRSRKYDENSSAPWSSLIGKDTGETLVEDFDDIDDFHGYNISSITEHPGYAYSVEVKYVSLENGVFNLNPNPVVQTDFKCATVTVSHSTQPPITDTMIISSGL
;
A
#
# COMPACT_ATOMS: atom_id res chain seq x y z
N MET A 1 15.69 -62.79 63.70
CA MET A 1 15.76 -62.16 62.37
C MET A 1 14.35 -61.81 61.92
N GLU A 2 13.88 -60.61 62.23
CA GLU A 2 12.52 -60.08 61.87
C GLU A 2 12.55 -59.31 60.57
N ARG A 3 11.85 -59.82 59.58
CA ARG A 3 11.65 -59.07 58.28
C ARG A 3 10.47 -58.10 58.46
N LYS A 4 10.80 -56.81 58.51
CA LYS A 4 9.83 -55.74 58.48
C LYS A 4 9.19 -55.65 57.08
N LEU A 5 7.94 -56.10 56.99
CA LEU A 5 7.12 -55.91 55.76
C LEU A 5 6.76 -54.39 55.60
N VAL A 6 7.37 -53.79 54.67
CA VAL A 6 6.99 -52.37 54.28
C VAL A 6 5.69 -52.48 53.48
N GLY A 7 4.59 -52.12 54.13
CA GLY A 7 3.27 -52.04 53.50
C GLY A 7 3.28 -50.97 52.45
N LYS A 8 3.09 -51.25 51.16
CA LYS A 8 2.76 -50.29 50.09
C LYS A 8 1.40 -49.71 50.40
N LEU A 9 1.38 -48.40 50.70
CA LEU A 9 0.15 -47.64 50.79
C LEU A 9 -0.55 -47.66 49.42
N PRO A 10 -1.84 -47.96 49.33
CA PRO A 10 -2.58 -47.90 48.09
C PRO A 10 -2.70 -46.42 47.66
N ILE A 11 -2.13 -46.08 46.50
CA ILE A 11 -2.36 -44.80 45.88
C ILE A 11 -3.81 -44.79 45.39
N ALA A 12 -4.66 -44.05 46.12
CA ALA A 12 -6.06 -43.88 45.73
C ALA A 12 -6.10 -43.05 44.42
N THR A 13 -6.26 -43.70 43.31
CA THR A 13 -6.54 -43.07 42.03
C THR A 13 -7.97 -42.54 42.04
N LYS A 14 -8.12 -41.23 42.30
CA LYS A 14 -9.42 -40.58 42.15
C LYS A 14 -9.72 -40.51 40.66
N GLY A 15 -10.79 -41.13 40.20
CA GLY A 15 -11.31 -41.02 38.85
C GLY A 15 -11.93 -39.64 38.63
N PHE A 16 -11.90 -39.15 37.37
CA PHE A 16 -12.54 -37.91 37.00
C PHE A 16 -14.07 -37.98 37.14
N THR A 17 -14.68 -36.91 37.62
CA THR A 17 -16.13 -36.81 37.66
C THR A 17 -16.68 -36.47 36.27
N LEU A 18 -17.90 -36.89 35.96
CA LEU A 18 -18.57 -36.59 34.69
C LEU A 18 -18.66 -35.06 34.46
N VAL A 19 -18.90 -34.33 35.53
CA VAL A 19 -18.97 -32.83 35.46
C VAL A 19 -17.63 -32.23 35.07
N GLU A 20 -16.52 -32.76 35.62
CA GLU A 20 -15.17 -32.27 35.29
C GLU A 20 -14.83 -32.49 33.84
N VAL A 21 -15.17 -33.65 33.28
CA VAL A 21 -14.97 -33.93 31.85
C VAL A 21 -15.79 -32.98 30.97
N VAL A 22 -17.04 -32.73 31.34
CA VAL A 22 -17.91 -31.78 30.56
C VAL A 22 -17.35 -30.38 30.61
N VAL A 23 -16.90 -29.90 31.78
CA VAL A 23 -16.29 -28.57 31.90
C VAL A 23 -15.01 -28.46 31.08
N VAL A 24 -14.14 -29.46 31.11
CA VAL A 24 -12.91 -29.48 30.32
C VAL A 24 -13.20 -29.45 28.83
N LEU A 25 -14.16 -30.24 28.34
CA LEU A 25 -14.58 -30.22 26.93
C LEU A 25 -15.13 -28.84 26.52
N LEU A 26 -15.92 -28.19 27.37
CA LEU A 26 -16.46 -26.86 27.14
C LEU A 26 -15.33 -25.81 27.04
N LEU A 27 -14.39 -25.82 27.93
CA LEU A 27 -13.21 -24.93 27.92
C LEU A 27 -12.34 -25.17 26.69
N LEU A 28 -12.16 -26.42 26.29
CA LEU A 28 -11.37 -26.83 25.14
C LEU A 28 -12.00 -26.33 23.83
N THR A 29 -13.32 -26.48 23.68
CA THR A 29 -14.06 -25.98 22.51
C THR A 29 -14.01 -24.47 22.41
N LEU A 30 -14.17 -23.72 23.52
CA LEU A 30 -14.05 -22.28 23.54
C LEU A 30 -12.63 -21.83 23.17
N SER A 31 -11.60 -22.46 23.74
CA SER A 31 -10.20 -22.16 23.42
C SER A 31 -9.90 -22.40 21.95
N PHE A 32 -10.40 -23.47 21.37
CA PHE A 32 -10.21 -23.81 19.96
C PHE A 32 -10.90 -22.78 19.04
N MET A 33 -12.10 -22.31 19.39
CA MET A 33 -12.81 -21.28 18.65
C MET A 33 -12.00 -19.95 18.63
N VAL A 34 -11.46 -19.52 19.77
CA VAL A 34 -10.61 -18.33 19.86
C VAL A 34 -9.35 -18.48 19.03
N PHE A 35 -8.72 -19.66 19.08
CA PHE A 35 -7.53 -19.97 18.29
C PHE A 35 -7.80 -19.88 16.78
N LEU A 36 -8.91 -20.46 16.29
CA LEU A 36 -9.28 -20.36 14.88
C LEU A 36 -9.55 -18.91 14.44
N LYS A 37 -10.20 -18.10 15.28
CA LYS A 37 -10.38 -16.68 14.99
C LYS A 37 -9.04 -15.95 14.88
N ALA A 38 -8.10 -16.21 15.78
CA ALA A 38 -6.77 -15.61 15.75
C ALA A 38 -6.01 -15.97 14.47
N LEU A 39 -6.04 -17.25 14.06
CA LEU A 39 -5.42 -17.69 12.80
C LEU A 39 -6.02 -17.00 11.58
N ASN A 40 -7.35 -16.88 11.49
CA ASN A 40 -8.00 -16.22 10.38
C ASN A 40 -7.66 -14.72 10.33
N THR A 41 -7.61 -14.05 11.49
CA THR A 41 -7.17 -12.66 11.57
C THR A 41 -5.73 -12.50 11.11
N GLY A 42 -4.84 -13.38 11.57
CA GLY A 42 -3.42 -13.37 11.16
C GLY A 42 -3.24 -13.52 9.64
N LYS A 43 -3.99 -14.43 9.00
CA LYS A 43 -3.98 -14.59 7.54
C LYS A 43 -4.42 -13.32 6.82
N ARG A 44 -5.52 -12.69 7.27
CA ARG A 44 -6.03 -11.46 6.67
C ARG A 44 -5.02 -10.30 6.79
N VAL A 45 -4.42 -10.14 7.96
CA VAL A 45 -3.38 -9.12 8.17
C VAL A 45 -2.21 -9.31 7.22
N ARG A 46 -1.74 -10.56 7.07
CA ARG A 46 -0.64 -10.89 6.15
C ARG A 46 -0.97 -10.52 4.71
N VAL A 47 -2.14 -10.95 4.20
CA VAL A 47 -2.58 -10.65 2.84
C VAL A 47 -2.71 -9.14 2.63
N ASN A 48 -3.30 -8.41 3.58
CA ASN A 48 -3.44 -6.96 3.49
C ASN A 48 -2.07 -6.25 3.48
N SER A 49 -1.11 -6.74 4.28
CA SER A 49 0.26 -6.21 4.29
C SER A 49 0.97 -6.44 2.95
N GLU A 50 0.80 -7.61 2.35
CA GLU A 50 1.37 -7.94 1.04
C GLU A 50 0.82 -7.03 -0.06
N ILE A 51 -0.51 -6.84 -0.11
CA ILE A 51 -1.15 -5.91 -1.05
C ILE A 51 -0.59 -4.48 -0.88
N ARG A 52 -0.47 -4.01 0.36
CA ARG A 52 0.10 -2.68 0.64
C ARG A 52 1.55 -2.53 0.20
N THR A 53 2.34 -3.57 0.38
CA THR A 53 3.74 -3.59 -0.08
C THR A 53 3.81 -3.47 -1.60
N ILE A 54 2.99 -4.23 -2.32
CA ILE A 54 2.94 -4.18 -3.79
C ILE A 54 2.44 -2.81 -4.27
N GLN A 55 1.39 -2.24 -3.64
CA GLN A 55 0.97 -0.87 -3.95
C GLN A 55 2.12 0.13 -3.81
N GLY A 56 2.92 0.02 -2.74
CA GLY A 56 4.08 0.89 -2.51
C GLY A 56 5.17 0.70 -3.55
N VAL A 57 5.43 -0.53 -3.99
CA VAL A 57 6.41 -0.82 -5.05
C VAL A 57 5.97 -0.21 -6.38
N ILE A 58 4.71 -0.40 -6.77
CA ILE A 58 4.14 0.18 -7.99
C ILE A 58 4.23 1.71 -7.94
N LEU A 59 3.82 2.32 -6.83
CA LEU A 59 3.86 3.76 -6.63
C LEU A 59 5.27 4.33 -6.81
N ASN A 60 6.26 3.71 -6.16
CA ASN A 60 7.65 4.13 -6.27
C ASN A 60 8.21 3.94 -7.70
N SER A 61 7.82 2.87 -8.39
CA SER A 61 8.22 2.63 -9.78
C SER A 61 7.73 3.75 -10.69
N ILE A 62 6.45 4.12 -10.60
CA ILE A 62 5.87 5.20 -11.39
C ILE A 62 6.49 6.55 -11.05
N GLN A 63 6.70 6.85 -9.77
CA GLN A 63 7.38 8.08 -9.37
C GLN A 63 8.80 8.18 -9.93
N ASN A 64 9.54 7.08 -9.96
CA ASN A 64 10.88 7.05 -10.55
C ASN A 64 10.85 7.23 -12.06
N GLU A 65 9.85 6.65 -12.74
CA GLU A 65 9.63 6.85 -14.17
C GLU A 65 9.38 8.33 -14.48
N ILE A 66 8.46 8.98 -13.77
CA ILE A 66 8.18 10.41 -13.92
C ILE A 66 9.43 11.26 -13.67
N ARG A 67 10.19 10.96 -12.61
CA ARG A 67 11.42 11.69 -12.29
C ARG A 67 12.54 11.51 -13.31
N SER A 68 12.49 10.49 -14.13
CA SER A 68 13.48 10.24 -15.17
C SER A 68 13.27 11.08 -16.42
N ARG A 69 12.10 11.72 -16.54
CA ARG A 69 11.74 12.57 -17.68
C ARG A 69 12.20 14.00 -17.50
N LYS A 70 12.23 14.77 -18.59
CA LYS A 70 12.50 16.19 -18.53
C LYS A 70 11.37 16.92 -17.78
N TYR A 71 11.67 18.09 -17.29
CA TYR A 71 10.68 18.92 -16.62
C TYR A 71 9.56 19.40 -17.55
N ASP A 72 9.92 19.74 -18.79
CA ASP A 72 9.05 20.32 -19.80
C ASP A 72 9.72 20.15 -21.18
N GLU A 73 8.98 20.18 -22.28
CA GLU A 73 9.54 20.21 -23.63
C GLU A 73 10.45 21.41 -23.86
N ASN A 74 10.07 22.55 -23.29
CA ASN A 74 10.90 23.75 -23.35
C ASN A 74 12.12 23.60 -22.42
N SER A 75 13.29 23.90 -22.95
CA SER A 75 14.53 23.86 -22.17
C SER A 75 14.64 24.99 -21.13
N SER A 76 13.78 25.98 -21.19
CA SER A 76 13.74 27.14 -20.28
C SER A 76 12.36 27.81 -20.36
N ALA A 77 12.04 28.61 -19.35
CA ALA A 77 10.80 29.37 -19.33
C ALA A 77 10.68 30.31 -20.59
N PRO A 78 9.47 30.53 -21.11
CA PRO A 78 8.18 30.14 -20.55
C PRO A 78 7.90 28.65 -20.75
N TRP A 79 7.40 28.00 -19.69
CA TRP A 79 7.00 26.60 -19.69
C TRP A 79 5.71 26.38 -20.49
N SER A 80 5.41 25.13 -20.83
CA SER A 80 4.21 24.73 -21.58
C SER A 80 2.94 25.18 -20.88
N SER A 81 2.03 25.78 -21.64
CA SER A 81 0.74 26.25 -21.09
C SER A 81 -0.30 25.14 -20.96
N LEU A 82 -0.11 24.06 -21.70
CA LEU A 82 -0.94 22.86 -21.66
C LEU A 82 -0.18 21.79 -20.91
N ILE A 83 -0.85 21.12 -20.01
CA ILE A 83 -0.36 19.93 -19.31
C ILE A 83 -1.09 18.75 -19.91
N GLY A 84 -0.38 17.76 -20.41
CA GLY A 84 -0.91 16.55 -21.01
C GLY A 84 -0.11 16.11 -22.22
N LYS A 85 -0.44 14.96 -22.74
CA LYS A 85 0.28 14.31 -23.84
C LYS A 85 0.30 15.15 -25.10
N ASP A 86 1.42 15.11 -25.75
CA ASP A 86 1.60 15.73 -27.06
C ASP A 86 1.08 14.89 -28.22
N THR A 87 1.06 15.52 -29.39
CA THR A 87 0.54 14.87 -30.59
C THR A 87 1.47 13.73 -31.04
N GLY A 88 1.00 12.51 -30.89
CA GLY A 88 1.72 11.29 -31.28
C GLY A 88 2.16 10.42 -30.11
N GLU A 89 2.07 10.92 -28.91
CA GLU A 89 2.40 10.18 -27.70
C GLU A 89 1.20 9.37 -27.18
N THR A 90 1.31 8.08 -27.35
CA THR A 90 0.22 7.16 -26.96
C THR A 90 0.63 6.18 -25.88
N LEU A 91 1.90 5.81 -25.83
CA LEU A 91 2.48 4.86 -24.89
C LEU A 91 3.42 5.58 -23.94
N VAL A 92 3.66 5.00 -22.77
CA VAL A 92 4.60 5.56 -21.77
C VAL A 92 6.02 5.69 -22.31
N GLU A 93 6.40 4.81 -23.23
CA GLU A 93 7.70 4.84 -23.89
C GLU A 93 7.89 6.10 -24.75
N ASP A 94 6.78 6.67 -25.23
CA ASP A 94 6.79 7.88 -26.07
C ASP A 94 6.90 9.16 -25.23
N PHE A 95 6.53 9.10 -23.95
CA PHE A 95 6.53 10.26 -23.05
C PHE A 95 7.94 10.80 -22.86
N ASP A 96 8.18 12.05 -23.14
CA ASP A 96 9.51 12.63 -23.06
C ASP A 96 9.63 13.69 -21.92
N ASP A 97 8.50 14.17 -21.42
CA ASP A 97 8.47 15.08 -20.26
C ASP A 97 7.48 14.65 -19.16
N ILE A 98 7.39 15.46 -18.12
CA ILE A 98 6.55 15.17 -16.94
C ILE A 98 5.08 15.39 -17.24
N ASP A 99 4.76 16.31 -18.15
CA ASP A 99 3.40 16.72 -18.48
C ASP A 99 2.59 15.60 -19.10
N ASP A 100 3.23 14.74 -19.87
CA ASP A 100 2.63 13.62 -20.58
C ASP A 100 1.96 12.62 -19.65
N PHE A 101 2.42 12.56 -18.42
CA PHE A 101 1.79 11.71 -17.40
C PHE A 101 0.45 12.25 -16.90
N HIS A 102 0.07 13.50 -17.25
CA HIS A 102 -1.20 14.04 -16.78
C HIS A 102 -2.39 13.28 -17.36
N GLY A 103 -3.26 12.82 -16.48
CA GLY A 103 -4.43 12.00 -16.86
C GLY A 103 -4.08 10.56 -17.28
N TYR A 104 -2.79 10.17 -17.23
CA TYR A 104 -2.41 8.80 -17.53
C TYR A 104 -2.95 7.84 -16.48
N ASN A 105 -3.61 6.79 -16.96
CA ASN A 105 -4.19 5.79 -16.07
C ASN A 105 -4.14 4.39 -16.70
N ILE A 106 -3.89 3.39 -15.87
CA ILE A 106 -3.95 1.97 -16.20
C ILE A 106 -4.98 1.32 -15.28
N SER A 107 -6.03 0.78 -15.86
CA SER A 107 -7.11 0.12 -15.12
C SER A 107 -6.76 -1.30 -14.64
N SER A 108 -5.76 -1.94 -15.24
CA SER A 108 -5.23 -3.23 -14.81
C SER A 108 -3.79 -3.39 -15.28
N ILE A 109 -2.89 -3.57 -14.33
CA ILE A 109 -1.47 -3.80 -14.61
C ILE A 109 -1.29 -5.27 -15.01
N THR A 110 -0.65 -5.53 -16.16
CA THR A 110 -0.49 -6.90 -16.69
C THR A 110 0.29 -7.79 -15.73
N GLU A 111 1.35 -7.28 -15.15
CA GLU A 111 2.23 -8.01 -14.23
C GLU A 111 1.62 -8.17 -12.82
N HIS A 112 0.68 -7.31 -12.47
CA HIS A 112 -0.02 -7.30 -11.18
C HIS A 112 -1.53 -7.17 -11.39
N PRO A 113 -2.23 -8.24 -11.78
CA PRO A 113 -3.68 -8.20 -11.96
C PRO A 113 -4.41 -7.78 -10.69
N GLY A 114 -5.39 -6.90 -10.84
CA GLY A 114 -6.14 -6.34 -9.71
C GLY A 114 -5.58 -5.03 -9.14
N TYR A 115 -4.44 -4.57 -9.64
CA TYR A 115 -3.90 -3.26 -9.36
C TYR A 115 -4.13 -2.32 -10.54
N ALA A 116 -4.40 -1.06 -10.21
CA ALA A 116 -4.58 0.02 -11.16
C ALA A 116 -3.85 1.27 -10.63
N TYR A 117 -3.50 2.19 -11.53
CA TYR A 117 -2.95 3.46 -11.09
C TYR A 117 -3.41 4.61 -11.98
N SER A 118 -3.32 5.81 -11.45
CA SER A 118 -3.54 7.07 -12.16
C SER A 118 -2.52 8.11 -11.72
N VAL A 119 -2.21 9.01 -12.64
CA VAL A 119 -1.27 10.12 -12.42
C VAL A 119 -1.97 11.43 -12.76
N GLU A 120 -1.79 12.44 -11.92
CA GLU A 120 -2.21 13.81 -12.14
C GLU A 120 -1.01 14.72 -12.00
N VAL A 121 -0.75 15.54 -13.00
CA VAL A 121 0.33 16.55 -13.00
C VAL A 121 -0.29 17.94 -13.09
N LYS A 122 0.26 18.89 -12.33
CA LYS A 122 -0.18 20.29 -12.36
C LYS A 122 0.92 21.23 -11.91
N TYR A 123 0.88 22.46 -12.37
CA TYR A 123 1.71 23.53 -11.83
C TYR A 123 1.33 23.85 -10.39
N VAL A 124 2.33 24.18 -9.58
CA VAL A 124 2.15 24.62 -8.19
C VAL A 124 2.97 25.87 -7.95
N SER A 125 2.47 26.78 -7.13
CA SER A 125 3.18 28.01 -6.77
C SER A 125 3.83 27.88 -5.40
N LEU A 126 4.96 28.56 -5.21
CA LEU A 126 5.58 28.73 -3.91
C LEU A 126 5.18 30.08 -3.31
N GLU A 127 4.36 30.05 -2.27
CA GLU A 127 3.83 31.25 -1.61
C GLU A 127 4.28 31.26 -0.15
N ASN A 128 5.01 32.31 0.23
CA ASN A 128 5.52 32.46 1.61
C ASN A 128 6.31 31.22 2.14
N GLY A 129 7.04 30.52 1.24
CA GLY A 129 7.79 29.33 1.58
C GLY A 129 6.96 28.03 1.70
N VAL A 130 5.68 28.07 1.32
CA VAL A 130 4.79 26.92 1.30
C VAL A 130 4.28 26.69 -0.12
N PHE A 131 4.21 25.44 -0.54
CA PHE A 131 3.66 25.11 -1.85
C PHE A 131 2.13 25.18 -1.83
N ASN A 132 1.58 26.05 -2.67
CA ASN A 132 0.17 26.07 -3.00
C ASN A 132 -0.10 25.06 -4.10
N LEU A 133 -0.73 23.95 -3.75
CA LEU A 133 -1.02 22.84 -4.67
C LEU A 133 -2.22 23.13 -5.60
N ASN A 134 -2.96 24.21 -5.38
CA ASN A 134 -4.10 24.61 -6.19
C ASN A 134 -4.09 26.12 -6.42
N PRO A 135 -3.08 26.64 -7.13
CA PRO A 135 -3.00 28.07 -7.40
C PRO A 135 -4.19 28.51 -8.26
N ASN A 136 -4.72 29.69 -7.98
CA ASN A 136 -5.78 30.30 -8.76
C ASN A 136 -5.49 31.81 -8.97
N PRO A 137 -5.23 32.26 -10.22
CA PRO A 137 -5.21 31.46 -11.46
C PRO A 137 -4.03 30.47 -11.51
N VAL A 138 -4.18 29.43 -12.34
CA VAL A 138 -3.06 28.53 -12.66
C VAL A 138 -2.07 29.29 -13.53
N VAL A 139 -0.83 29.35 -13.08
CA VAL A 139 0.27 30.03 -13.78
C VAL A 139 1.41 29.03 -13.93
N GLN A 140 2.08 29.06 -15.09
CA GLN A 140 3.31 28.28 -15.29
C GLN A 140 4.38 28.73 -14.30
N THR A 141 4.95 27.79 -13.59
CA THR A 141 5.96 28.01 -12.55
C THR A 141 7.12 27.05 -12.74
N ASP A 142 8.19 27.25 -12.01
CA ASP A 142 9.34 26.33 -11.97
C ASP A 142 9.07 25.05 -11.14
N PHE A 143 7.82 24.82 -10.76
CA PHE A 143 7.43 23.68 -9.94
C PHE A 143 6.19 22.99 -10.50
N LYS A 144 6.30 21.70 -10.73
CA LYS A 144 5.18 20.82 -11.04
C LYS A 144 4.95 19.84 -9.90
N CYS A 145 3.69 19.54 -9.66
CA CYS A 145 3.26 18.56 -8.66
C CYS A 145 2.71 17.35 -9.40
N ALA A 146 3.32 16.19 -9.21
CA ALA A 146 2.80 14.94 -9.71
C ALA A 146 2.20 14.12 -8.54
N THR A 147 0.93 13.79 -8.66
CA THR A 147 0.18 12.97 -7.72
C THR A 147 -0.06 11.60 -8.32
N VAL A 148 0.47 10.56 -7.70
CA VAL A 148 0.30 9.17 -8.12
C VAL A 148 -0.64 8.47 -7.16
N THR A 149 -1.69 7.85 -7.68
CA THR A 149 -2.64 7.04 -6.90
C THR A 149 -2.62 5.61 -7.39
N VAL A 150 -2.34 4.66 -6.50
CA VAL A 150 -2.37 3.22 -6.78
C VAL A 150 -3.54 2.60 -6.03
N SER A 151 -4.42 1.94 -6.75
CA SER A 151 -5.62 1.28 -6.21
C SER A 151 -5.52 -0.24 -6.34
N HIS A 152 -6.26 -0.93 -5.49
CA HIS A 152 -6.45 -2.38 -5.55
C HIS A 152 -7.92 -2.70 -5.27
N SER A 153 -8.44 -3.79 -5.87
CA SER A 153 -9.85 -4.16 -5.80
C SER A 153 -10.41 -4.40 -4.39
N THR A 154 -9.55 -4.76 -3.43
CA THR A 154 -9.96 -5.13 -2.05
C THR A 154 -9.38 -4.24 -0.96
N GLN A 155 -8.50 -3.29 -1.30
CA GLN A 155 -7.85 -2.40 -0.34
C GLN A 155 -8.06 -0.93 -0.74
N PRO A 156 -8.10 -0.01 0.23
CA PRO A 156 -8.12 1.42 -0.07
C PRO A 156 -6.90 1.82 -0.92
N PRO A 157 -7.05 2.80 -1.82
CA PRO A 157 -5.92 3.30 -2.60
C PRO A 157 -4.86 3.92 -1.69
N ILE A 158 -3.62 3.96 -2.19
CA ILE A 158 -2.57 4.80 -1.64
C ILE A 158 -2.28 5.91 -2.65
N THR A 159 -2.07 7.11 -2.15
CA THR A 159 -1.74 8.27 -2.95
C THR A 159 -0.51 8.92 -2.37
N ASP A 160 0.41 9.30 -3.22
CA ASP A 160 1.56 10.10 -2.85
C ASP A 160 1.78 11.21 -3.86
N THR A 161 2.37 12.30 -3.38
CA THR A 161 2.53 13.53 -4.13
C THR A 161 3.99 13.97 -4.08
N MET A 162 4.58 14.22 -5.25
CA MET A 162 5.93 14.74 -5.35
C MET A 162 5.94 16.10 -6.05
N ILE A 163 6.80 16.99 -5.59
CA ILE A 163 7.06 18.27 -6.23
C ILE A 163 8.39 18.17 -6.97
N ILE A 164 8.38 18.55 -8.21
CA ILE A 164 9.54 18.53 -9.10
C ILE A 164 9.81 19.96 -9.54
N SER A 165 11.07 20.38 -9.45
CA SER A 165 11.50 21.69 -9.93
C SER A 165 12.18 21.55 -11.29
N SER A 166 12.15 22.64 -12.07
CA SER A 166 12.86 22.76 -13.35
C SER A 166 14.39 22.60 -13.25
N GLY A 167 14.95 22.74 -12.05
CA GLY A 167 16.38 22.66 -11.82
C GLY A 167 17.17 23.89 -12.23
N LEU A 168 16.49 25.01 -12.49
CA LEU A 168 17.09 26.31 -12.84
C LEU A 168 17.38 27.16 -11.60
#